data_42a0c3ec0973523cc73f90d16388bbd9
#
_entry.id   42a0c3ec0973523cc73f90d16388bbd9
#
_cell.length_a   1.000
_cell.length_b   1.000
_cell.length_c   1.000
_cell.angle_alpha   90.00
_cell.angle_beta   90.00
_cell.angle_gamma   90.00
#
_symmetry.space_group_name_H-M   'P 1'
#
loop_
_entity.id
_entity.type
_entity.pdbx_description
1 polymer ?
#
loop_
_entity_poly.entity_id
_entity_poly.type
_entity_poly.pdbx_seq_one_letter_code
_entity_poly.pdbx_strand_id
1 'polypeptide(L)'
;LSIMLAAAMTGTLLAGCGSGSGGSVAQKADKDSITVLVESGSPAEALAKETAAAFKEETGCGVIIDAVAYTGMYDKLSTEIKARQAAHDVACMDVVWLAAFADAIEPVNGADTSDFLPTLQESGTIDGNLLGYPMWVNAKVLIYRKDLIPKEKVPATWEEYRSLAEELKTDDMSGTTVFGSGSDAVCSFLDFACQAGAQGLVFDKDGNVNITDQAYVDALDFMVENAKAD
;
A
#
# COMPACT_ATOMS: atom_id res chain seq x y z
N LEU A 1 22.90 10.10 -41.18
CA LEU A 1 22.65 8.93 -42.04
C LEU A 1 21.83 7.92 -41.26
N SER A 2 20.53 7.88 -41.59
CA SER A 2 19.51 7.05 -40.95
C SER A 2 19.58 5.63 -41.46
N ILE A 3 19.40 4.66 -40.58
CA ILE A 3 18.97 3.32 -40.95
C ILE A 3 17.82 2.91 -40.03
N MET A 4 16.59 2.96 -40.59
CA MET A 4 15.41 2.28 -40.06
C MET A 4 15.54 0.78 -40.30
N LEU A 5 15.29 -0.01 -39.28
CA LEU A 5 15.01 -1.44 -39.45
C LEU A 5 13.64 -1.72 -38.83
N ALA A 6 12.63 -1.82 -39.72
CA ALA A 6 11.30 -2.28 -39.37
C ALA A 6 11.28 -3.81 -39.52
N ALA A 7 11.03 -4.53 -38.44
CA ALA A 7 10.71 -5.95 -38.46
C ALA A 7 9.21 -6.12 -38.23
N ALA A 8 8.50 -6.48 -39.30
CA ALA A 8 7.11 -6.89 -39.25
C ALA A 8 7.04 -8.35 -38.77
N MET A 9 6.38 -8.61 -37.68
CA MET A 9 5.98 -9.98 -37.26
C MET A 9 4.51 -10.19 -37.61
N THR A 10 4.30 -11.02 -38.62
CA THR A 10 3.00 -11.52 -39.02
C THR A 10 2.53 -12.58 -38.05
N GLY A 11 1.38 -12.34 -37.42
CA GLY A 11 0.71 -13.31 -36.56
C GLY A 11 0.04 -14.41 -37.34
N THR A 12 0.15 -15.63 -36.85
CA THR A 12 -0.67 -16.77 -37.25
C THR A 12 -1.62 -17.12 -36.11
N LEU A 13 -2.90 -16.81 -36.32
CA LEU A 13 -4.01 -17.30 -35.50
C LEU A 13 -4.24 -18.78 -35.78
N LEU A 14 -4.08 -19.64 -34.79
CA LEU A 14 -4.60 -21.00 -34.81
C LEU A 14 -5.72 -21.11 -33.78
N ALA A 15 -6.96 -21.10 -34.26
CA ALA A 15 -8.13 -21.45 -33.50
C ALA A 15 -8.17 -22.96 -33.25
N GLY A 16 -8.15 -23.38 -32.01
CA GLY A 16 -8.40 -24.73 -31.56
C GLY A 16 -9.51 -24.76 -30.51
N CYS A 17 -10.73 -25.16 -30.94
CA CYS A 17 -11.80 -25.53 -30.01
C CYS A 17 -11.49 -26.89 -29.40
N GLY A 18 -11.44 -26.97 -28.08
CA GLY A 18 -11.40 -28.22 -27.32
C GLY A 18 -12.03 -27.99 -25.94
N SER A 19 -13.26 -28.52 -25.76
CA SER A 19 -13.91 -28.63 -24.46
C SER A 19 -13.21 -29.67 -23.59
N GLY A 20 -12.83 -29.30 -22.36
CA GLY A 20 -12.30 -30.26 -21.39
C GLY A 20 -11.93 -29.60 -20.08
N SER A 21 -12.68 -29.91 -19.03
CA SER A 21 -12.50 -29.81 -17.58
C SER A 21 -11.25 -29.11 -17.03
N GLY A 22 -11.53 -28.23 -16.10
CA GLY A 22 -10.64 -27.35 -15.36
C GLY A 22 -9.40 -27.99 -14.73
N GLY A 23 -8.29 -27.69 -15.34
CA GLY A 23 -6.97 -27.63 -14.77
C GLY A 23 -6.38 -26.35 -15.29
N SER A 24 -5.96 -25.44 -14.42
CA SER A 24 -5.25 -24.24 -14.83
C SER A 24 -3.93 -24.69 -15.45
N VAL A 25 -3.85 -24.63 -16.76
CA VAL A 25 -2.61 -24.88 -17.49
C VAL A 25 -1.73 -23.65 -17.24
N ALA A 26 -0.69 -23.80 -16.43
CA ALA A 26 0.31 -22.77 -16.25
C ALA A 26 0.83 -22.32 -17.63
N GLN A 27 0.62 -21.06 -17.96
CA GLN A 27 1.05 -20.49 -19.22
C GLN A 27 2.56 -20.29 -19.14
N LYS A 28 3.31 -20.91 -20.05
CA LYS A 28 4.77 -20.79 -20.08
C LYS A 28 5.16 -19.33 -20.26
N ALA A 29 6.02 -18.82 -19.39
CA ALA A 29 6.47 -17.44 -19.43
C ALA A 29 7.28 -17.15 -20.70
N ASP A 30 7.07 -15.96 -21.26
CA ASP A 30 7.84 -15.47 -22.42
C ASP A 30 9.23 -14.95 -22.04
N LYS A 31 9.52 -14.79 -20.73
CA LYS A 31 10.79 -14.34 -20.19
C LYS A 31 11.43 -15.40 -19.31
N ASP A 32 12.77 -15.42 -19.29
CA ASP A 32 13.54 -16.30 -18.40
C ASP A 32 13.43 -15.87 -16.92
N SER A 33 13.13 -14.60 -16.66
CA SER A 33 12.92 -14.04 -15.32
C SER A 33 12.11 -12.77 -15.36
N ILE A 34 11.40 -12.50 -14.24
CA ILE A 34 10.76 -11.22 -13.94
C ILE A 34 11.50 -10.51 -12.79
N THR A 35 11.47 -9.19 -12.80
CA THR A 35 12.02 -8.37 -11.72
C THR A 35 10.89 -7.79 -10.89
N VAL A 36 10.96 -8.00 -9.57
CA VAL A 36 9.94 -7.60 -8.60
C VAL A 36 10.55 -6.59 -7.63
N LEU A 37 9.99 -5.36 -7.61
CA LEU A 37 10.36 -4.33 -6.66
C LEU A 37 9.58 -4.49 -5.36
N VAL A 38 10.28 -4.54 -4.22
CA VAL A 38 9.67 -4.65 -2.89
C VAL A 38 10.35 -3.73 -1.89
N GLU A 39 9.64 -3.42 -0.81
CA GLU A 39 10.26 -2.75 0.34
C GLU A 39 11.15 -3.73 1.10
N SER A 40 12.38 -3.31 1.37
CA SER A 40 13.35 -4.09 2.13
C SER A 40 12.89 -4.29 3.58
N GLY A 41 12.92 -5.54 4.04
CA GLY A 41 12.47 -5.94 5.38
C GLY A 41 10.95 -6.07 5.53
N SER A 42 10.17 -5.86 4.47
CA SER A 42 8.71 -5.93 4.49
C SER A 42 8.15 -7.35 4.36
N PRO A 43 6.86 -7.56 4.66
CA PRO A 43 6.17 -8.80 4.34
C PRO A 43 6.20 -9.15 2.85
N ALA A 44 6.24 -8.15 1.95
CA ALA A 44 6.34 -8.38 0.51
C ALA A 44 7.67 -9.02 0.11
N GLU A 45 8.78 -8.55 0.67
CA GLU A 45 10.08 -9.16 0.43
C GLU A 45 10.11 -10.62 0.91
N ALA A 46 9.58 -10.88 2.11
CA ALA A 46 9.51 -12.22 2.66
C ALA A 46 8.68 -13.15 1.77
N LEU A 47 7.49 -12.70 1.37
CA LEU A 47 6.59 -13.47 0.48
C LEU A 47 7.22 -13.72 -0.89
N ALA A 48 7.84 -12.71 -1.50
CA ALA A 48 8.51 -12.87 -2.79
C ALA A 48 9.64 -13.90 -2.73
N LYS A 49 10.43 -13.90 -1.65
CA LYS A 49 11.49 -14.91 -1.43
C LYS A 49 10.94 -16.30 -1.22
N GLU A 50 9.86 -16.44 -0.47
CA GLU A 50 9.24 -17.72 -0.17
C GLU A 50 8.62 -18.36 -1.42
N THR A 51 7.95 -17.53 -2.25
CA THR A 51 7.19 -18.02 -3.42
C THR A 51 8.01 -18.13 -4.70
N ALA A 52 9.16 -17.47 -4.80
CA ALA A 52 9.98 -17.42 -6.02
C ALA A 52 10.36 -18.79 -6.58
N ALA A 53 10.68 -19.77 -5.72
CA ALA A 53 11.07 -21.12 -6.15
C ALA A 53 9.88 -21.87 -6.74
N ALA A 54 8.71 -21.82 -6.10
CA ALA A 54 7.48 -22.45 -6.57
C ALA A 54 7.01 -21.82 -7.89
N PHE A 55 7.07 -20.48 -7.99
CA PHE A 55 6.74 -19.78 -9.23
C PHE A 55 7.63 -20.22 -10.39
N LYS A 56 8.95 -20.36 -10.15
CA LYS A 56 9.87 -20.86 -11.17
C LYS A 56 9.60 -22.30 -11.58
N GLU A 57 9.26 -23.15 -10.62
CA GLU A 57 8.92 -24.55 -10.89
C GLU A 57 7.65 -24.65 -11.75
N GLU A 58 6.64 -23.84 -11.44
CA GLU A 58 5.35 -23.86 -12.13
C GLU A 58 5.41 -23.21 -13.52
N THR A 59 6.11 -22.09 -13.66
CA THR A 59 6.10 -21.27 -14.89
C THR A 59 7.35 -21.42 -15.75
N GLY A 60 8.45 -21.88 -15.18
CA GLY A 60 9.79 -21.86 -15.79
C GLY A 60 10.48 -20.49 -15.69
N CYS A 61 9.81 -19.46 -15.17
CA CYS A 61 10.30 -18.09 -15.08
C CYS A 61 10.93 -17.82 -13.71
N GLY A 62 12.16 -17.31 -13.68
CA GLY A 62 12.83 -16.91 -12.43
C GLY A 62 12.27 -15.62 -11.86
N VAL A 63 12.52 -15.35 -10.57
CA VAL A 63 12.17 -14.09 -9.91
C VAL A 63 13.45 -13.41 -9.43
N ILE A 64 13.66 -12.19 -9.86
CA ILE A 64 14.73 -11.28 -9.39
C ILE A 64 14.08 -10.29 -8.43
N ILE A 65 14.47 -10.31 -7.16
CA ILE A 65 13.90 -9.44 -6.14
C ILE A 65 14.81 -8.23 -5.97
N ASP A 66 14.29 -7.04 -6.25
CA ASP A 66 14.93 -5.76 -5.96
C ASP A 66 14.30 -5.16 -4.70
N ALA A 67 15.01 -5.30 -3.58
CA ALA A 67 14.55 -4.84 -2.28
C ALA A 67 15.20 -3.50 -1.94
N VAL A 68 14.40 -2.45 -1.83
CA VAL A 68 14.85 -1.08 -1.56
C VAL A 68 14.14 -0.48 -0.34
N ALA A 69 14.70 0.56 0.25
CA ALA A 69 14.02 1.26 1.34
C ALA A 69 12.73 1.93 0.84
N TYR A 70 11.68 1.91 1.66
CA TYR A 70 10.37 2.52 1.35
C TYR A 70 10.48 3.93 0.78
N THR A 71 11.31 4.78 1.41
CA THR A 71 11.52 6.18 1.01
C THR A 71 12.07 6.36 -0.41
N GLY A 72 12.71 5.33 -0.98
CA GLY A 72 13.26 5.36 -2.34
C GLY A 72 12.38 4.74 -3.40
N MET A 73 11.33 3.99 -3.02
CA MET A 73 10.51 3.23 -3.97
C MET A 73 9.71 4.13 -4.92
N TYR A 74 9.06 5.16 -4.37
CA TYR A 74 8.26 6.10 -5.17
C TYR A 74 9.10 6.81 -6.24
N ASP A 75 10.28 7.31 -5.86
CA ASP A 75 11.19 8.01 -6.76
C ASP A 75 11.75 7.09 -7.83
N LYS A 76 12.04 5.85 -7.47
CA LYS A 76 12.50 4.82 -8.40
C LYS A 76 11.44 4.53 -9.47
N LEU A 77 10.21 4.22 -9.06
CA LEU A 77 9.08 4.00 -9.97
C LEU A 77 8.78 5.23 -10.83
N SER A 78 8.74 6.43 -10.23
CA SER A 78 8.54 7.69 -10.96
C SER A 78 9.60 7.91 -12.05
N THR A 79 10.84 7.53 -11.77
CA THR A 79 11.95 7.68 -12.73
C THR A 79 11.77 6.72 -13.91
N GLU A 80 11.43 5.46 -13.65
CA GLU A 80 11.17 4.46 -14.69
C GLU A 80 10.00 4.86 -15.60
N ILE A 81 8.89 5.28 -14.99
CA ILE A 81 7.69 5.73 -15.70
C ILE A 81 7.99 6.96 -16.56
N LYS A 82 8.67 7.97 -16.03
CA LYS A 82 9.07 9.16 -16.79
C LYS A 82 10.02 8.84 -17.94
N ALA A 83 10.93 7.91 -17.73
CA ALA A 83 11.85 7.42 -18.75
C ALA A 83 11.16 6.53 -19.79
N ARG A 84 9.94 6.04 -19.53
CA ARG A 84 9.25 4.99 -20.30
C ARG A 84 10.11 3.74 -20.48
N GLN A 85 10.83 3.38 -19.46
CA GLN A 85 11.72 2.22 -19.40
C GLN A 85 11.46 1.50 -18.07
N ALA A 86 10.63 0.46 -18.12
CA ALA A 86 10.37 -0.38 -16.98
C ALA A 86 11.61 -1.24 -16.68
N ALA A 87 12.19 -1.07 -15.50
CA ALA A 87 13.22 -1.96 -14.96
C ALA A 87 12.58 -3.10 -14.15
N HIS A 88 11.34 -2.91 -13.71
CA HIS A 88 10.58 -3.89 -12.95
C HIS A 88 9.33 -4.32 -13.70
N ASP A 89 9.05 -5.61 -13.64
CA ASP A 89 7.84 -6.20 -14.23
C ASP A 89 6.67 -6.15 -13.24
N VAL A 90 6.97 -6.22 -11.93
CA VAL A 90 6.02 -6.16 -10.83
C VAL A 90 6.58 -5.26 -9.73
N ALA A 91 5.73 -4.45 -9.12
CA ALA A 91 6.10 -3.62 -7.98
C ALA A 91 5.08 -3.77 -6.85
N CYS A 92 5.59 -3.95 -5.62
CA CYS A 92 4.78 -3.74 -4.44
C CYS A 92 4.66 -2.23 -4.21
N MET A 93 3.44 -1.72 -4.17
CA MET A 93 3.17 -0.29 -4.03
C MET A 93 2.35 0.00 -2.79
N ASP A 94 2.58 1.18 -2.22
CA ASP A 94 1.63 1.75 -1.29
C ASP A 94 0.36 2.17 -2.04
N VAL A 95 -0.80 1.96 -1.44
CA VAL A 95 -2.11 2.30 -2.02
C VAL A 95 -2.21 3.78 -2.38
N VAL A 96 -1.55 4.66 -1.64
CA VAL A 96 -1.56 6.11 -1.89
C VAL A 96 -0.80 6.51 -3.16
N TRP A 97 0.02 5.62 -3.72
CA TRP A 97 0.75 5.89 -4.98
C TRP A 97 -0.02 5.42 -6.21
N LEU A 98 -0.99 4.54 -6.02
CA LEU A 98 -1.66 3.85 -7.13
C LEU A 98 -2.31 4.81 -8.13
N ALA A 99 -3.02 5.83 -7.63
CA ALA A 99 -3.63 6.85 -8.48
C ALA A 99 -2.61 7.68 -9.29
N ALA A 100 -1.42 7.93 -8.71
CA ALA A 100 -0.36 8.67 -9.39
C ALA A 100 0.29 7.89 -10.53
N PHE A 101 0.21 6.57 -10.49
CA PHE A 101 0.83 5.68 -11.49
C PHE A 101 -0.19 4.92 -12.35
N ALA A 102 -1.49 5.19 -12.19
CA ALA A 102 -2.57 4.43 -12.83
C ALA A 102 -2.43 4.33 -14.36
N ASP A 103 -2.03 5.41 -15.03
CA ASP A 103 -1.83 5.44 -16.49
C ASP A 103 -0.61 4.62 -16.97
N ALA A 104 0.25 4.19 -16.06
CA ALA A 104 1.48 3.47 -16.36
C ALA A 104 1.46 2.00 -15.92
N ILE A 105 0.37 1.56 -15.30
CA ILE A 105 0.20 0.21 -14.78
C ILE A 105 -0.84 -0.52 -15.63
N GLU A 106 -0.51 -1.75 -16.03
CA GLU A 106 -1.46 -2.60 -16.74
C GLU A 106 -2.53 -3.12 -15.77
N PRO A 107 -3.82 -3.08 -16.15
CA PRO A 107 -4.88 -3.66 -15.35
C PRO A 107 -4.71 -5.15 -15.14
N VAL A 108 -5.01 -5.61 -13.94
CA VAL A 108 -5.02 -7.04 -13.60
C VAL A 108 -6.30 -7.67 -14.16
N ASN A 109 -6.16 -8.52 -15.17
CA ASN A 109 -7.28 -9.15 -15.84
C ASN A 109 -7.38 -10.64 -15.47
N GLY A 110 -8.63 -11.14 -15.33
CA GLY A 110 -8.92 -12.55 -15.11
C GLY A 110 -8.57 -13.07 -13.70
N ALA A 111 -8.34 -12.16 -12.77
CA ALA A 111 -8.06 -12.49 -11.38
C ALA A 111 -9.32 -12.96 -10.65
N ASP A 112 -9.21 -14.04 -9.87
CA ASP A 112 -10.19 -14.35 -8.84
C ASP A 112 -9.89 -13.51 -7.61
N THR A 113 -10.80 -12.57 -7.30
CA THR A 113 -10.70 -11.67 -6.15
C THR A 113 -11.73 -11.96 -5.08
N SER A 114 -12.43 -13.09 -5.17
CA SER A 114 -13.54 -13.45 -4.27
C SER A 114 -13.12 -13.59 -2.80
N ASP A 115 -11.86 -13.91 -2.54
CA ASP A 115 -11.31 -14.05 -1.19
C ASP A 115 -10.84 -12.73 -0.57
N PHE A 116 -10.78 -11.64 -1.35
CA PHE A 116 -10.37 -10.35 -0.81
C PHE A 116 -11.54 -9.59 -0.17
N LEU A 117 -11.24 -8.85 0.88
CA LEU A 117 -12.21 -7.92 1.47
C LEU A 117 -12.59 -6.84 0.43
N PRO A 118 -13.89 -6.52 0.27
CA PRO A 118 -14.34 -5.54 -0.73
C PRO A 118 -13.61 -4.20 -0.66
N THR A 119 -13.39 -3.66 0.55
CA THR A 119 -12.67 -2.41 0.77
C THR A 119 -11.23 -2.43 0.25
N LEU A 120 -10.55 -3.59 0.31
CA LEU A 120 -9.21 -3.74 -0.21
C LEU A 120 -9.20 -3.82 -1.75
N GLN A 121 -10.23 -4.43 -2.35
CA GLN A 121 -10.39 -4.40 -3.80
C GLN A 121 -10.67 -2.99 -4.31
N GLU A 122 -11.54 -2.24 -3.62
CA GLU A 122 -11.81 -0.83 -3.93
C GLU A 122 -10.53 0.01 -3.89
N SER A 123 -9.67 -0.20 -2.89
CA SER A 123 -8.40 0.54 -2.77
C SER A 123 -7.40 0.23 -3.90
N GLY A 124 -7.47 -0.97 -4.49
CA GLY A 124 -6.67 -1.40 -5.64
C GLY A 124 -7.28 -1.03 -7.00
N THR A 125 -8.45 -0.36 -7.01
CA THR A 125 -9.23 -0.10 -8.23
C THR A 125 -9.27 1.41 -8.52
N ILE A 126 -8.82 1.81 -9.71
CA ILE A 126 -8.89 3.19 -10.20
C ILE A 126 -9.71 3.19 -11.50
N ASP A 127 -10.68 4.07 -11.59
CA ASP A 127 -11.58 4.22 -12.75
C ASP A 127 -12.20 2.89 -13.24
N GLY A 128 -12.53 2.01 -12.29
CA GLY A 128 -13.14 0.71 -12.55
C GLY A 128 -12.15 -0.39 -12.98
N ASN A 129 -10.86 -0.09 -13.06
CA ASN A 129 -9.82 -1.05 -13.37
C ASN A 129 -9.08 -1.49 -12.10
N LEU A 130 -9.01 -2.79 -11.84
CA LEU A 130 -8.16 -3.32 -10.80
C LEU A 130 -6.70 -3.24 -11.27
N LEU A 131 -5.89 -2.42 -10.61
CA LEU A 131 -4.48 -2.18 -10.96
C LEU A 131 -3.49 -2.96 -10.11
N GLY A 132 -3.94 -3.55 -9.01
CA GLY A 132 -3.09 -4.36 -8.15
C GLY A 132 -3.87 -5.25 -7.20
N TYR A 133 -3.25 -6.35 -6.81
CA TYR A 133 -3.78 -7.21 -5.77
C TYR A 133 -3.45 -6.67 -4.39
N PRO A 134 -4.42 -6.62 -3.46
CA PRO A 134 -4.12 -6.39 -2.06
C PRO A 134 -3.17 -7.47 -1.52
N MET A 135 -2.03 -7.07 -0.99
CA MET A 135 -1.05 -8.01 -0.44
C MET A 135 -1.14 -8.12 1.08
N TRP A 136 -1.25 -6.99 1.76
CA TRP A 136 -1.52 -6.93 3.21
C TRP A 136 -2.26 -5.65 3.57
N VAL A 137 -2.82 -5.63 4.77
CA VAL A 137 -3.48 -4.46 5.33
C VAL A 137 -2.84 -4.11 6.68
N ASN A 138 -2.59 -2.83 6.89
CA ASN A 138 -2.18 -2.30 8.18
C ASN A 138 -3.38 -1.71 8.91
N ALA A 139 -3.39 -1.85 10.23
CA ALA A 139 -4.35 -1.20 11.09
C ALA A 139 -3.63 -0.35 12.13
N LYS A 140 -4.15 0.85 12.39
CA LYS A 140 -3.69 1.66 13.52
C LYS A 140 -4.26 1.09 14.81
N VAL A 141 -3.40 0.93 15.79
CA VAL A 141 -3.76 0.39 17.10
C VAL A 141 -3.03 1.15 18.20
N LEU A 142 -3.65 1.23 19.38
CA LEU A 142 -2.97 1.73 20.56
C LEU A 142 -2.07 0.62 21.12
N ILE A 143 -0.76 0.86 21.08
CA ILE A 143 0.24 -0.01 21.71
C ILE A 143 0.61 0.59 23.06
N TYR A 144 0.59 -0.21 24.11
CA TYR A 144 0.89 0.26 25.46
C TYR A 144 1.83 -0.68 26.24
N ARG A 145 2.55 -0.11 27.17
CA ARG A 145 3.46 -0.81 28.08
C ARG A 145 2.66 -1.53 29.17
N LYS A 146 2.53 -2.85 29.07
CA LYS A 146 1.78 -3.66 30.04
C LYS A 146 2.38 -3.67 31.45
N ASP A 147 3.67 -3.38 31.56
CA ASP A 147 4.38 -3.24 32.84
C ASP A 147 4.08 -1.92 33.53
N LEU A 148 3.63 -0.90 32.82
CA LEU A 148 3.27 0.42 33.35
C LEU A 148 1.76 0.64 33.42
N ILE A 149 1.01 0.09 32.46
CA ILE A 149 -0.42 0.32 32.28
C ILE A 149 -1.17 -1.02 32.44
N PRO A 150 -1.85 -1.25 33.58
CA PRO A 150 -2.75 -2.37 33.72
C PRO A 150 -3.89 -2.29 32.71
N LYS A 151 -4.43 -3.46 32.32
CA LYS A 151 -5.46 -3.55 31.26
C LYS A 151 -6.69 -2.66 31.54
N GLU A 152 -7.09 -2.55 32.80
CA GLU A 152 -8.22 -1.75 33.26
C GLU A 152 -7.98 -0.25 33.21
N LYS A 153 -6.73 0.18 33.01
CA LYS A 153 -6.34 1.60 32.86
C LYS A 153 -6.04 1.98 31.41
N VAL A 154 -6.24 1.07 30.46
CA VAL A 154 -6.07 1.40 29.03
C VAL A 154 -7.12 2.45 28.66
N PRO A 155 -6.72 3.62 28.13
CA PRO A 155 -7.64 4.72 27.88
C PRO A 155 -8.65 4.39 26.78
N ALA A 156 -9.90 4.80 26.97
CA ALA A 156 -10.98 4.67 26.01
C ALA A 156 -11.35 6.02 25.36
N THR A 157 -10.91 7.14 25.95
CA THR A 157 -11.15 8.50 25.41
C THR A 157 -9.84 9.27 25.24
N TRP A 158 -9.88 10.36 24.48
CA TRP A 158 -8.72 11.23 24.28
C TRP A 158 -8.29 11.92 25.59
N GLU A 159 -9.23 12.28 26.45
CA GLU A 159 -8.97 12.85 27.76
C GLU A 159 -8.24 11.86 28.68
N GLU A 160 -8.72 10.61 28.73
CA GLU A 160 -8.06 9.55 29.48
C GLU A 160 -6.65 9.26 28.94
N TYR A 161 -6.51 9.24 27.61
CA TYR A 161 -5.22 9.06 26.94
C TYR A 161 -4.21 10.14 27.35
N ARG A 162 -4.60 11.41 27.29
CA ARG A 162 -3.75 12.53 27.70
C ARG A 162 -3.39 12.47 29.17
N SER A 163 -4.39 12.27 30.04
CA SER A 163 -4.16 12.21 31.48
C SER A 163 -3.18 11.08 31.85
N LEU A 164 -3.31 9.93 31.19
CA LEU A 164 -2.41 8.81 31.39
C LEU A 164 -1.00 9.10 30.85
N ALA A 165 -0.90 9.75 29.70
CA ALA A 165 0.38 10.15 29.12
C ALA A 165 1.12 11.14 30.03
N GLU A 166 0.42 12.13 30.59
CA GLU A 166 0.97 13.07 31.57
C GLU A 166 1.40 12.38 32.88
N GLU A 167 0.61 11.42 33.39
CA GLU A 167 0.94 10.63 34.59
C GLU A 167 2.23 9.82 34.41
N LEU A 168 2.45 9.28 33.20
CA LEU A 168 3.57 8.37 32.93
C LEU A 168 4.83 9.08 32.44
N LYS A 169 4.74 10.35 32.03
CA LYS A 169 5.89 11.13 31.58
C LYS A 169 6.92 11.31 32.69
N THR A 170 8.18 11.12 32.34
CA THR A 170 9.33 11.38 33.21
C THR A 170 10.40 12.13 32.41
N ASP A 171 11.50 12.53 33.05
CA ASP A 171 12.63 13.17 32.38
C ASP A 171 13.28 12.26 31.31
N ASP A 172 13.15 10.94 31.46
CA ASP A 172 13.75 9.93 30.57
C ASP A 172 12.73 9.21 29.67
N MET A 173 11.44 9.51 29.80
CA MET A 173 10.38 8.79 29.06
C MET A 173 9.21 9.71 28.71
N SER A 174 8.92 9.82 27.43
CA SER A 174 7.69 10.47 26.94
C SER A 174 6.46 9.64 27.31
N GLY A 175 5.37 10.29 27.69
CA GLY A 175 4.12 9.63 28.02
C GLY A 175 3.44 9.00 26.81
N THR A 176 3.67 9.58 25.62
CA THR A 176 3.13 9.06 24.35
C THR A 176 4.05 9.41 23.19
N THR A 177 3.79 8.78 22.04
CA THR A 177 4.46 9.08 20.78
C THR A 177 3.43 9.14 19.65
N VAL A 178 3.43 10.24 18.91
CA VAL A 178 2.60 10.43 17.71
C VAL A 178 3.47 10.99 16.60
N PHE A 179 3.26 10.54 15.38
CA PHE A 179 3.98 11.12 14.23
C PHE A 179 3.51 12.56 13.99
N GLY A 180 4.44 13.50 14.07
CA GLY A 180 4.17 14.95 13.96
C GLY A 180 4.75 15.59 12.70
N SER A 181 5.35 14.84 11.78
CA SER A 181 5.96 15.39 10.56
C SER A 181 5.83 14.45 9.37
N GLY A 182 5.97 15.02 8.15
CA GLY A 182 5.93 14.27 6.90
C GLY A 182 4.55 13.64 6.61
N SER A 183 4.53 12.63 5.76
CA SER A 183 3.32 11.86 5.40
C SER A 183 2.69 11.17 6.60
N ASP A 184 3.50 10.72 7.55
CA ASP A 184 3.02 10.02 8.75
C ASP A 184 2.20 10.92 9.68
N ALA A 185 2.49 12.24 9.68
CA ALA A 185 1.67 13.22 10.39
C ALA A 185 0.26 13.33 9.79
N VAL A 186 0.15 13.26 8.45
CA VAL A 186 -1.15 13.25 7.76
C VAL A 186 -1.94 11.99 8.13
N CYS A 187 -1.29 10.83 8.15
CA CYS A 187 -1.93 9.59 8.59
C CYS A 187 -2.42 9.68 10.04
N SER A 188 -1.60 10.22 10.94
CA SER A 188 -2.00 10.42 12.35
C SER A 188 -3.18 11.39 12.49
N PHE A 189 -3.15 12.48 11.73
CA PHE A 189 -4.25 13.45 11.71
C PHE A 189 -5.56 12.82 11.23
N LEU A 190 -5.52 12.05 10.15
CA LEU A 190 -6.71 11.37 9.62
C LEU A 190 -7.24 10.30 10.58
N ASP A 191 -6.36 9.58 11.29
CA ASP A 191 -6.77 8.63 12.32
C ASP A 191 -7.56 9.32 13.44
N PHE A 192 -7.08 10.44 13.95
CA PHE A 192 -7.79 11.21 14.96
C PHE A 192 -9.08 11.83 14.42
N ALA A 193 -9.07 12.33 13.17
CA ALA A 193 -10.28 12.86 12.55
C ALA A 193 -11.37 11.77 12.40
N CYS A 194 -11.00 10.54 11.99
CA CYS A 194 -11.93 9.42 11.93
C CYS A 194 -12.46 9.05 13.32
N GLN A 195 -11.63 9.06 14.36
CA GLN A 195 -12.07 8.84 15.74
C GLN A 195 -13.03 9.92 16.23
N ALA A 196 -12.83 11.17 15.81
CA ALA A 196 -13.73 12.29 16.10
C ALA A 196 -15.04 12.25 15.29
N GLY A 197 -15.18 11.30 14.36
CA GLY A 197 -16.41 11.09 13.58
C GLY A 197 -16.40 11.70 12.18
N ALA A 198 -15.23 12.05 11.63
CA ALA A 198 -15.12 12.51 10.25
C ALA A 198 -15.72 11.48 9.28
N GLN A 199 -16.59 11.96 8.39
CA GLN A 199 -17.22 11.14 7.36
C GLN A 199 -16.45 11.30 6.04
N GLY A 200 -15.81 10.23 5.63
CA GLY A 200 -14.87 10.25 4.51
C GLY A 200 -13.49 10.79 4.93
N LEU A 201 -12.56 10.75 3.99
CA LEU A 201 -11.23 11.34 4.23
C LEU A 201 -11.28 12.85 3.94
N VAL A 202 -10.32 13.37 3.22
CA VAL A 202 -10.22 14.82 2.92
C VAL A 202 -11.34 15.30 1.99
N PHE A 203 -11.94 14.39 1.21
CA PHE A 203 -12.98 14.69 0.24
C PHE A 203 -14.31 14.07 0.66
N ASP A 204 -15.40 14.80 0.40
CA ASP A 204 -16.74 14.24 0.52
C ASP A 204 -17.07 13.30 -0.67
N LYS A 205 -18.25 12.68 -0.65
CA LYS A 205 -18.74 11.78 -1.70
C LYS A 205 -18.88 12.43 -3.09
N ASP A 206 -18.93 13.76 -3.14
CA ASP A 206 -19.06 14.55 -4.37
C ASP A 206 -17.69 15.12 -4.84
N GLY A 207 -16.61 14.77 -4.15
CA GLY A 207 -15.24 15.17 -4.46
C GLY A 207 -14.85 16.58 -3.97
N ASN A 208 -15.67 17.23 -3.12
CA ASN A 208 -15.32 18.52 -2.54
C ASN A 208 -14.42 18.33 -1.31
N VAL A 209 -13.53 19.28 -1.09
CA VAL A 209 -12.67 19.29 0.10
C VAL A 209 -13.50 19.52 1.36
N ASN A 210 -13.40 18.62 2.33
CA ASN A 210 -14.21 18.60 3.56
C ASN A 210 -13.39 18.68 4.87
N ILE A 211 -12.22 19.30 4.83
CA ILE A 211 -11.34 19.40 6.01
C ILE A 211 -11.78 20.45 7.04
N THR A 212 -12.90 21.12 6.81
CA THR A 212 -13.45 22.15 7.71
C THR A 212 -14.52 21.60 8.65
N ASP A 213 -14.88 20.31 8.55
CA ASP A 213 -15.76 19.67 9.51
C ASP A 213 -15.17 19.72 10.93
N GLN A 214 -16.04 19.80 11.94
CA GLN A 214 -15.62 19.90 13.34
C GLN A 214 -14.69 18.74 13.74
N ALA A 215 -14.91 17.54 13.24
CA ALA A 215 -14.05 16.38 13.52
C ALA A 215 -12.58 16.60 13.12
N TYR A 216 -12.32 17.31 12.02
CA TYR A 216 -10.96 17.65 11.60
C TYR A 216 -10.34 18.73 12.48
N VAL A 217 -11.16 19.69 12.92
CA VAL A 217 -10.72 20.74 13.88
C VAL A 217 -10.35 20.10 15.22
N ASP A 218 -11.20 19.23 15.74
CA ASP A 218 -10.99 18.53 17.01
C ASP A 218 -9.72 17.66 16.95
N ALA A 219 -9.50 16.95 15.84
CA ALA A 219 -8.30 16.15 15.63
C ALA A 219 -7.01 17.00 15.62
N LEU A 220 -7.05 18.14 14.92
CA LEU A 220 -5.90 19.05 14.85
C LEU A 220 -5.63 19.67 16.21
N ASP A 221 -6.65 20.12 16.91
CA ASP A 221 -6.52 20.70 18.26
C ASP A 221 -5.94 19.68 19.23
N PHE A 222 -6.41 18.42 19.19
CA PHE A 222 -5.86 17.34 19.99
C PHE A 222 -4.38 17.09 19.72
N MET A 223 -3.96 17.04 18.45
CA MET A 223 -2.55 16.87 18.09
C MET A 223 -1.68 18.05 18.54
N VAL A 224 -2.17 19.30 18.35
CA VAL A 224 -1.47 20.53 18.75
C VAL A 224 -1.32 20.61 20.26
N GLU A 225 -2.35 20.24 21.00
CA GLU A 225 -2.31 20.25 22.47
C GLU A 225 -1.35 19.19 23.02
N ASN A 226 -1.31 17.99 22.42
CA ASN A 226 -0.32 16.99 22.80
C ASN A 226 1.11 17.46 22.50
N ALA A 227 1.35 18.09 21.36
CA ALA A 227 2.67 18.62 21.00
C ALA A 227 3.12 19.78 21.91
N LYS A 228 2.20 20.50 22.54
CA LYS A 228 2.53 21.56 23.51
C LYS A 228 2.76 21.05 24.93
N ALA A 229 2.27 19.85 25.24
CA ALA A 229 2.44 19.22 26.54
C ALA A 229 3.80 18.53 26.72
N ASP A 230 4.55 18.34 25.63
CA ASP A 230 5.93 17.88 25.59
C ASP A 230 6.90 19.04 25.85
#